data_efdb8d9d1677f03ef9ae59a44ef4c8b3
#
_entry.id   efdb8d9d1677f03ef9ae59a44ef4c8b3
#
_cell.length_a   1.000
_cell.length_b   1.000
_cell.length_c   1.000
_cell.angle_alpha   90.00
_cell.angle_beta   90.00
_cell.angle_gamma   90.00
#
_symmetry.space_group_name_H-M   'P 1'
#
loop_
_entity.id
_entity.type
_entity.pdbx_description
1 polymer ?
#
loop_
_entity_poly.entity_id
_entity_poly.type
_entity_poly.pdbx_seq_one_letter_code
_entity_poly.pdbx_strand_id
1 'polypeptide(L)'
;MGAAALKPEGQTERPATSATPDVDVAIVGAGLSGIGMAAHMQMMCPGSSYVILERREQIGGTWDLFRYPGIRSDSDMHTLGFIFEPWKHEKSIADGPAILEYLNRIADERGIRPHIRFGTKVLSADWDSARALWTVKTEDEAGTRRSVTARLLYLGSGYYDYDTPHDAQFAGREDFRGTIIHPQFWPSHLDYAGKRVVVIGSGATAVTIVPSMTHKAAHVTMLQRTPTWYAIRPARDALANALRRILPEKVAYAITRFKNVRLQNLVFKRARSQPEKVKDYLTKKIKAALGDKYDAKTFTPPYDPWDQRLCLVPDADMFEAIKAGKADIVTDHIDRFDATGIQLKSGRHLDADVIITATGLRLTMGGKIALSLDGVPMNFADHFYYKGCMFSNVPNLVAVFGYLNASWTLRADLISDYACRLLNTMKAKGAHVATPVLAADHGLVEDNVFDFSSGYLQRALTIMPKSAAALPWRLNQDYVYDKAWMKASPIEDGILALGRAQPAAQAQPQLEAAE
;
A
#
# COMPACT_ATOMS: atom_id res chain seq x y z
N MET A 1 62.83 -53.25 -7.70
CA MET A 1 62.89 -51.82 -7.32
C MET A 1 61.55 -51.16 -7.70
N GLY A 2 60.69 -51.04 -6.73
CA GLY A 2 59.33 -50.53 -6.93
C GLY A 2 59.27 -49.03 -6.72
N ALA A 3 58.75 -48.28 -7.65
CA ALA A 3 58.44 -46.86 -7.49
C ALA A 3 57.08 -46.72 -6.84
N ALA A 4 57.03 -46.16 -5.64
CA ALA A 4 55.81 -45.81 -4.95
C ALA A 4 55.25 -44.49 -5.56
N ALA A 5 54.00 -44.54 -6.05
CA ALA A 5 53.26 -43.38 -6.52
C ALA A 5 52.76 -42.58 -5.30
N LEU A 6 53.19 -41.33 -5.18
CA LEU A 6 52.65 -40.35 -4.23
C LEU A 6 51.20 -39.98 -4.62
N LYS A 7 50.27 -40.15 -3.69
CA LYS A 7 48.90 -39.61 -3.78
C LYS A 7 48.95 -38.08 -3.63
N PRO A 8 48.16 -37.32 -4.41
CA PRO A 8 48.07 -35.88 -4.19
C PRO A 8 47.34 -35.60 -2.88
N GLU A 9 47.93 -34.72 -2.06
CA GLU A 9 47.34 -34.17 -0.84
C GLU A 9 46.00 -33.48 -1.15
N GLY A 10 44.99 -33.81 -0.33
CA GLY A 10 43.68 -33.24 -0.42
C GLY A 10 43.70 -31.71 -0.21
N GLN A 11 43.24 -30.99 -1.21
CA GLN A 11 42.86 -29.59 -1.04
C GLN A 11 41.70 -29.56 -0.04
N THR A 12 41.98 -29.10 1.16
CA THR A 12 40.94 -28.70 2.12
C THR A 12 40.24 -27.47 1.54
N GLU A 13 39.04 -27.67 1.00
CA GLU A 13 38.15 -26.59 0.60
C GLU A 13 37.92 -25.67 1.82
N ARG A 14 38.42 -24.44 1.74
CA ARG A 14 38.05 -23.38 2.69
C ARG A 14 36.53 -23.17 2.60
N PRO A 15 35.79 -23.21 3.71
CA PRO A 15 34.40 -22.87 3.68
C PRO A 15 34.22 -21.45 3.11
N ALA A 16 33.35 -21.30 2.12
CA ALA A 16 33.04 -20.00 1.55
C ALA A 16 32.57 -19.07 2.69
N THR A 17 33.40 -18.06 2.99
CA THR A 17 33.02 -17.02 3.94
C THR A 17 31.95 -16.15 3.24
N SER A 18 30.75 -16.08 3.80
CA SER A 18 29.71 -15.16 3.28
C SER A 18 30.31 -13.75 3.24
N ALA A 19 30.09 -13.06 2.12
CA ALA A 19 30.52 -11.68 1.99
C ALA A 19 29.80 -10.80 3.04
N THR A 20 30.54 -9.86 3.63
CA THR A 20 29.96 -8.88 4.55
C THR A 20 29.09 -7.91 3.73
N PRO A 21 27.80 -7.72 4.04
CA PRO A 21 26.97 -6.72 3.39
C PRO A 21 27.34 -5.31 3.84
N ASP A 22 27.00 -4.29 3.03
CA ASP A 22 27.10 -2.89 3.45
C ASP A 22 26.13 -2.58 4.60
N VAL A 23 24.93 -3.20 4.58
CA VAL A 23 23.92 -3.13 5.63
C VAL A 23 23.22 -4.48 5.82
N ASP A 24 22.69 -4.73 7.02
CA ASP A 24 21.87 -5.93 7.25
C ASP A 24 20.56 -5.87 6.45
N VAL A 25 19.93 -4.69 6.37
CA VAL A 25 18.64 -4.50 5.70
C VAL A 25 18.65 -3.27 4.79
N ALA A 26 18.35 -3.47 3.52
CA ALA A 26 17.99 -2.38 2.61
C ALA A 26 16.45 -2.22 2.58
N ILE A 27 15.98 -1.05 3.00
CA ILE A 27 14.56 -0.69 3.03
C ILE A 27 14.27 0.24 1.85
N VAL A 28 13.29 -0.10 1.02
CA VAL A 28 12.89 0.73 -0.12
C VAL A 28 11.61 1.50 0.22
N GLY A 29 11.73 2.83 0.20
CA GLY A 29 10.63 3.77 0.47
C GLY A 29 10.61 4.29 1.91
N ALA A 30 10.50 5.63 2.08
CA ALA A 30 10.36 6.33 3.35
C ALA A 30 8.90 6.74 3.65
N GLY A 31 7.93 5.94 3.22
CA GLY A 31 6.53 6.04 3.62
C GLY A 31 6.25 5.35 4.96
N LEU A 32 4.95 5.18 5.29
CA LEU A 32 4.51 4.47 6.51
C LEU A 32 5.23 3.13 6.69
N SER A 33 5.35 2.32 5.62
CA SER A 33 5.94 0.98 5.72
C SER A 33 7.45 1.01 6.04
N GLY A 34 8.22 1.89 5.39
CA GLY A 34 9.66 1.94 5.60
C GLY A 34 10.04 2.60 6.94
N ILE A 35 9.38 3.70 7.32
CA ILE A 35 9.58 4.31 8.64
C ILE A 35 9.17 3.34 9.75
N GLY A 36 8.05 2.61 9.56
CA GLY A 36 7.61 1.57 10.48
C GLY A 36 8.64 0.45 10.63
N MET A 37 9.21 -0.06 9.53
CA MET A 37 10.25 -1.10 9.57
C MET A 37 11.49 -0.62 10.30
N ALA A 38 11.99 0.60 10.02
CA ALA A 38 13.15 1.15 10.70
C ALA A 38 12.92 1.27 12.22
N ALA A 39 11.74 1.72 12.64
CA ALA A 39 11.39 1.78 14.06
C ALA A 39 11.31 0.38 14.71
N HIS A 40 10.75 -0.61 14.02
CA HIS A 40 10.74 -2.00 14.49
C HIS A 40 12.17 -2.56 14.61
N MET A 41 13.06 -2.28 13.66
CA MET A 41 14.46 -2.70 13.74
C MET A 41 15.15 -2.12 14.98
N GLN A 42 14.98 -0.83 15.26
CA GLN A 42 15.54 -0.21 16.47
C GLN A 42 15.03 -0.86 17.77
N MET A 43 13.76 -1.27 17.80
CA MET A 43 13.15 -1.88 18.99
C MET A 43 13.51 -3.37 19.15
N MET A 44 13.64 -4.11 18.04
CA MET A 44 13.70 -5.58 18.06
C MET A 44 15.03 -6.16 17.59
N CYS A 45 15.82 -5.41 16.82
CA CYS A 45 17.09 -5.84 16.24
C CYS A 45 18.22 -4.85 16.59
N PRO A 46 18.48 -4.56 17.88
CA PRO A 46 19.52 -3.63 18.27
C PRO A 46 20.87 -4.11 17.71
N GLY A 47 21.65 -3.18 17.13
CA GLY A 47 22.91 -3.49 16.50
C GLY A 47 22.82 -4.05 15.06
N SER A 48 21.63 -4.15 14.47
CA SER A 48 21.49 -4.38 13.03
C SER A 48 21.52 -3.06 12.27
N SER A 49 22.30 -3.03 11.18
CA SER A 49 22.43 -1.88 10.31
C SER A 49 21.32 -1.85 9.26
N TYR A 50 20.87 -0.66 8.88
CA TYR A 50 19.92 -0.48 7.79
C TYR A 50 20.12 0.82 7.04
N VAL A 51 19.64 0.87 5.82
CA VAL A 51 19.48 2.09 5.01
C VAL A 51 18.07 2.13 4.44
N ILE A 52 17.49 3.32 4.38
CA ILE A 52 16.23 3.57 3.66
C ILE A 52 16.57 4.30 2.37
N LEU A 53 16.11 3.76 1.24
CA LEU A 53 16.31 4.32 -0.09
C LEU A 53 14.98 4.94 -0.54
N GLU A 54 14.93 6.28 -0.59
CA GLU A 54 13.72 7.03 -0.95
C GLU A 54 13.95 7.83 -2.24
N ARG A 55 13.10 7.61 -3.24
CA ARG A 55 13.20 8.29 -4.54
C ARG A 55 12.84 9.77 -4.50
N ARG A 56 12.04 10.17 -3.51
CA ARG A 56 11.57 11.55 -3.34
C ARG A 56 12.48 12.30 -2.37
N GLU A 57 12.33 13.63 -2.34
CA GLU A 57 13.09 14.52 -1.47
C GLU A 57 12.63 14.50 0.00
N GLN A 58 11.47 13.87 0.28
CA GLN A 58 10.82 13.92 1.59
C GLN A 58 10.26 12.58 2.03
N ILE A 59 10.11 12.42 3.35
CA ILE A 59 9.35 11.36 3.99
C ILE A 59 7.86 11.51 3.64
N GLY A 60 7.15 10.38 3.50
CA GLY A 60 5.69 10.41 3.44
C GLY A 60 5.08 9.45 2.42
N GLY A 61 5.81 9.08 1.36
CA GLY A 61 5.29 8.21 0.32
C GLY A 61 4.00 8.77 -0.29
N THR A 62 2.89 8.03 -0.18
CA THR A 62 1.55 8.43 -0.67
C THR A 62 1.12 9.80 -0.14
N TRP A 63 1.40 10.10 1.13
CA TRP A 63 1.00 11.35 1.79
C TRP A 63 1.82 12.55 1.33
N ASP A 64 3.02 12.35 0.83
CA ASP A 64 3.82 13.36 0.16
C ASP A 64 3.51 13.48 -1.33
N LEU A 65 3.10 12.38 -1.99
CA LEU A 65 2.77 12.37 -3.42
C LEU A 65 1.50 13.16 -3.72
N PHE A 66 0.42 12.89 -3.00
CA PHE A 66 -0.88 13.50 -3.26
C PHE A 66 -1.02 14.86 -2.58
N ARG A 67 -1.34 15.89 -3.39
CA ARG A 67 -1.43 17.30 -2.98
C ARG A 67 -2.78 17.93 -3.28
N TYR A 68 -3.76 17.14 -3.73
CA TYR A 68 -5.08 17.66 -4.06
C TYR A 68 -5.82 18.17 -2.81
N PRO A 69 -6.73 19.16 -2.96
CA PRO A 69 -7.49 19.73 -1.84
C PRO A 69 -8.22 18.67 -1.02
N GLY A 70 -8.10 18.78 0.29
CA GLY A 70 -8.79 17.91 1.22
C GLY A 70 -8.21 16.50 1.36
N ILE A 71 -7.03 16.21 0.78
CA ILE A 71 -6.36 14.91 0.96
C ILE A 71 -6.38 14.50 2.43
N ARG A 72 -6.94 13.33 2.71
CA ARG A 72 -7.16 12.80 4.06
C ARG A 72 -7.14 11.28 4.07
N SER A 73 -6.98 10.69 5.26
CA SER A 73 -7.12 9.24 5.41
C SER A 73 -8.58 8.80 5.24
N ASP A 74 -8.77 7.63 4.66
CA ASP A 74 -10.05 6.91 4.59
C ASP A 74 -10.25 5.94 5.77
N SER A 75 -9.34 5.95 6.72
CA SER A 75 -9.38 5.20 7.97
C SER A 75 -8.92 6.05 9.14
N ASP A 76 -9.32 5.67 10.36
CA ASP A 76 -8.94 6.42 11.54
C ASP A 76 -7.46 6.24 11.90
N MET A 77 -6.85 7.28 12.45
CA MET A 77 -5.43 7.30 12.82
C MET A 77 -5.09 6.42 14.02
N HIS A 78 -6.06 5.97 14.80
CA HIS A 78 -5.79 4.99 15.87
C HIS A 78 -5.49 3.61 15.29
N THR A 79 -5.91 3.35 14.05
CA THR A 79 -5.59 2.13 13.30
C THR A 79 -4.55 2.36 12.20
N LEU A 80 -4.49 3.55 11.59
CA LEU A 80 -3.48 3.91 10.60
C LEU A 80 -2.15 4.33 11.23
N GLY A 81 -2.12 4.89 12.43
CA GLY A 81 -0.90 5.15 13.18
C GLY A 81 -0.20 3.85 13.59
N PHE A 82 1.09 3.92 13.91
CA PHE A 82 1.86 2.78 14.36
C PHE A 82 1.41 2.28 15.74
N ILE A 83 1.56 0.99 15.99
CA ILE A 83 1.19 0.39 17.27
C ILE A 83 2.03 0.94 18.45
N PHE A 84 3.26 1.34 18.18
CA PHE A 84 4.23 1.82 19.17
C PHE A 84 4.20 3.34 19.38
N GLU A 85 3.48 4.10 18.50
CA GLU A 85 3.46 5.57 18.55
C GLU A 85 2.03 6.10 18.52
N PRO A 86 1.49 6.59 19.66
CA PRO A 86 0.12 7.07 19.75
C PRO A 86 -0.18 8.28 18.85
N TRP A 87 -1.38 8.28 18.26
CA TRP A 87 -1.94 9.45 17.60
C TRP A 87 -2.47 10.46 18.62
N LYS A 88 -2.02 11.72 18.55
CA LYS A 88 -2.26 12.75 19.57
C LYS A 88 -3.30 13.82 19.18
N HIS A 89 -3.61 13.94 17.89
CA HIS A 89 -4.58 14.94 17.43
C HIS A 89 -6.01 14.58 17.80
N GLU A 90 -6.87 15.59 17.91
CA GLU A 90 -8.30 15.41 18.19
C GLU A 90 -9.06 14.75 17.05
N LYS A 91 -8.70 15.08 15.78
CA LYS A 91 -9.28 14.43 14.60
C LYS A 91 -8.67 13.04 14.45
N SER A 92 -9.54 12.04 14.41
CA SER A 92 -9.15 10.66 14.10
C SER A 92 -9.08 10.40 12.60
N ILE A 93 -9.89 11.11 11.80
CA ILE A 93 -9.74 11.14 10.33
C ILE A 93 -8.86 12.34 10.01
N ALA A 94 -7.59 12.04 9.76
CA ALA A 94 -6.57 13.07 9.60
C ALA A 94 -6.42 13.52 8.15
N ASP A 95 -6.09 14.79 7.96
CA ASP A 95 -5.64 15.32 6.68
C ASP A 95 -4.18 14.91 6.39
N GLY A 96 -3.79 15.02 5.12
CA GLY A 96 -2.45 14.64 4.66
C GLY A 96 -1.31 15.35 5.41
N PRO A 97 -1.36 16.67 5.59
CA PRO A 97 -0.36 17.40 6.36
C PRO A 97 -0.15 16.88 7.78
N ALA A 98 -1.21 16.57 8.52
CA ALA A 98 -1.11 16.02 9.87
C ALA A 98 -0.47 14.61 9.90
N ILE A 99 -0.71 13.81 8.85
CA ILE A 99 -0.06 12.50 8.71
C ILE A 99 1.43 12.67 8.38
N LEU A 100 1.79 13.63 7.54
CA LEU A 100 3.19 13.96 7.25
C LEU A 100 3.92 14.46 8.49
N GLU A 101 3.30 15.33 9.28
CA GLU A 101 3.84 15.81 10.56
C GLU A 101 4.11 14.62 11.50
N TYR A 102 3.14 13.70 11.64
CA TYR A 102 3.28 12.50 12.45
C TYR A 102 4.48 11.64 12.01
N LEU A 103 4.65 11.40 10.70
CA LEU A 103 5.75 10.59 10.16
C LEU A 103 7.11 11.27 10.35
N ASN A 104 7.20 12.58 10.07
CA ASN A 104 8.42 13.35 10.22
C ASN A 104 8.85 13.39 11.70
N ARG A 105 7.92 13.65 12.61
CA ARG A 105 8.18 13.63 14.05
C ARG A 105 8.77 12.29 14.50
N ILE A 106 8.18 11.17 14.08
CA ILE A 106 8.69 9.82 14.42
C ILE A 106 10.09 9.60 13.87
N ALA A 107 10.35 10.00 12.63
CA ALA A 107 11.65 9.84 12.02
C ALA A 107 12.72 10.66 12.72
N ASP A 108 12.37 11.85 13.19
CA ASP A 108 13.28 12.74 13.92
C ASP A 108 13.51 12.30 15.37
N GLU A 109 12.44 12.05 16.14
CA GLU A 109 12.52 11.64 17.54
C GLU A 109 13.24 10.29 17.72
N ARG A 110 13.14 9.41 16.73
CA ARG A 110 13.82 8.09 16.72
C ARG A 110 15.17 8.10 16.03
N GLY A 111 15.64 9.23 15.50
CA GLY A 111 16.91 9.29 14.77
C GLY A 111 16.92 8.43 13.52
N ILE A 112 15.77 8.22 12.85
CA ILE A 112 15.68 7.44 11.61
C ILE A 112 16.16 8.25 10.41
N ARG A 113 15.94 9.58 10.41
CA ARG A 113 16.25 10.46 9.28
C ARG A 113 17.69 10.34 8.75
N PRO A 114 18.74 10.27 9.58
CA PRO A 114 20.11 10.09 9.09
C PRO A 114 20.36 8.79 8.29
N HIS A 115 19.48 7.81 8.43
CA HIS A 115 19.54 6.54 7.68
C HIS A 115 18.80 6.57 6.36
N ILE A 116 18.15 7.70 6.00
CA ILE A 116 17.43 7.85 4.74
C ILE A 116 18.32 8.50 3.69
N ARG A 117 18.43 7.86 2.54
CA ARG A 117 19.03 8.45 1.33
C ARG A 117 17.88 8.93 0.45
N PHE A 118 17.60 10.23 0.51
CA PHE A 118 16.62 10.91 -0.34
C PHE A 118 17.12 11.05 -1.78
N GLY A 119 16.22 11.38 -2.74
CA GLY A 119 16.55 11.53 -4.15
C GLY A 119 17.18 10.27 -4.75
N THR A 120 16.97 9.10 -4.14
CA THR A 120 17.66 7.85 -4.48
C THR A 120 16.66 6.82 -5.01
N LYS A 121 16.55 6.72 -6.32
CA LYS A 121 15.67 5.77 -7.01
C LYS A 121 16.35 4.40 -7.10
N VAL A 122 15.69 3.37 -6.59
CA VAL A 122 16.12 1.98 -6.79
C VAL A 122 15.68 1.55 -8.20
N LEU A 123 16.63 1.11 -9.01
CA LEU A 123 16.41 0.65 -10.39
C LEU A 123 16.20 -0.85 -10.45
N SER A 124 17.10 -1.59 -9.78
CA SER A 124 17.08 -3.05 -9.75
C SER A 124 17.67 -3.60 -8.46
N ALA A 125 17.34 -4.85 -8.15
CA ALA A 125 18.01 -5.61 -7.11
C ALA A 125 18.20 -7.05 -7.59
N ASP A 126 19.43 -7.56 -7.47
CA ASP A 126 19.82 -8.91 -7.85
C ASP A 126 20.25 -9.70 -6.61
N TRP A 127 19.70 -10.89 -6.44
CA TRP A 127 20.15 -11.85 -5.42
C TRP A 127 21.30 -12.65 -5.93
N ASP A 128 22.40 -12.69 -5.18
CA ASP A 128 23.57 -13.51 -5.44
C ASP A 128 23.59 -14.68 -4.43
N SER A 129 23.29 -15.88 -4.90
CA SER A 129 23.22 -17.08 -4.07
C SER A 129 24.57 -17.48 -3.51
N ALA A 130 25.68 -17.24 -4.24
CA ALA A 130 27.03 -17.56 -3.79
C ALA A 130 27.46 -16.68 -2.61
N ARG A 131 27.06 -15.41 -2.62
CA ARG A 131 27.34 -14.44 -1.56
C ARG A 131 26.22 -14.38 -0.50
N ALA A 132 25.04 -14.89 -0.80
CA ALA A 132 23.80 -14.74 -0.04
C ALA A 132 23.47 -13.26 0.27
N LEU A 133 23.51 -12.41 -0.75
CA LEU A 133 23.30 -10.97 -0.66
C LEU A 133 22.43 -10.46 -1.81
N TRP A 134 21.59 -9.49 -1.50
CA TRP A 134 20.99 -8.61 -2.49
C TRP A 134 21.98 -7.51 -2.87
N THR A 135 22.16 -7.26 -4.16
CA THR A 135 22.86 -6.09 -4.70
C THR A 135 21.82 -5.13 -5.26
N VAL A 136 21.57 -4.04 -4.54
CA VAL A 136 20.54 -3.02 -4.88
C VAL A 136 21.22 -1.90 -5.67
N LYS A 137 20.82 -1.71 -6.94
CA LYS A 137 21.33 -0.64 -7.81
C LYS A 137 20.43 0.57 -7.74
N THR A 138 21.02 1.73 -7.54
CA THR A 138 20.33 3.00 -7.36
C THR A 138 20.84 4.06 -8.33
N GLU A 139 20.01 5.07 -8.57
CA GLU A 139 20.32 6.26 -9.36
C GLU A 139 19.81 7.49 -8.61
N ASP A 140 20.65 8.50 -8.45
CA ASP A 140 20.25 9.79 -7.88
C ASP A 140 19.72 10.74 -8.98
N GLU A 141 19.22 11.92 -8.59
CA GLU A 141 18.66 12.92 -9.53
C GLU A 141 19.69 13.44 -10.55
N ALA A 142 20.97 13.40 -10.21
CA ALA A 142 22.06 13.76 -11.13
C ALA A 142 22.41 12.61 -12.10
N GLY A 143 21.71 11.47 -12.03
CA GLY A 143 21.98 10.28 -12.83
C GLY A 143 23.18 9.46 -12.33
N THR A 144 23.71 9.75 -11.13
CA THR A 144 24.81 8.98 -10.56
C THR A 144 24.33 7.62 -10.07
N ARG A 145 24.93 6.57 -10.59
CA ARG A 145 24.62 5.20 -10.22
C ARG A 145 25.50 4.71 -9.08
N ARG A 146 24.85 4.07 -8.11
CA ARG A 146 25.51 3.45 -6.96
C ARG A 146 24.90 2.08 -6.69
N SER A 147 25.55 1.29 -5.84
CA SER A 147 25.00 0.04 -5.34
C SER A 147 25.13 -0.04 -3.83
N VAL A 148 24.22 -0.81 -3.23
CA VAL A 148 24.23 -1.17 -1.80
C VAL A 148 23.99 -2.67 -1.72
N THR A 149 24.81 -3.36 -0.94
CA THR A 149 24.59 -4.78 -0.65
C THR A 149 23.89 -4.96 0.69
N ALA A 150 22.92 -5.87 0.74
CA ALA A 150 22.13 -6.13 1.93
C ALA A 150 21.82 -7.62 2.12
N ARG A 151 21.71 -8.07 3.38
CA ARG A 151 21.29 -9.44 3.71
C ARG A 151 19.81 -9.63 3.43
N LEU A 152 18.98 -8.66 3.78
CA LEU A 152 17.54 -8.66 3.59
C LEU A 152 17.13 -7.45 2.75
N LEU A 153 16.27 -7.66 1.76
CA LEU A 153 15.62 -6.58 1.01
C LEU A 153 14.18 -6.44 1.50
N TYR A 154 13.83 -5.23 1.99
CA TYR A 154 12.49 -4.91 2.46
C TYR A 154 11.83 -3.87 1.55
N LEU A 155 10.78 -4.28 0.83
CA LEU A 155 10.06 -3.42 -0.11
C LEU A 155 8.88 -2.74 0.59
N GLY A 156 9.12 -1.53 1.10
CA GLY A 156 8.12 -0.61 1.64
C GLY A 156 7.62 0.42 0.62
N SER A 157 7.76 0.11 -0.67
CA SER A 157 7.52 1.00 -1.83
C SER A 157 6.05 1.35 -2.08
N GLY A 158 5.11 0.83 -1.28
CA GLY A 158 3.68 0.98 -1.54
C GLY A 158 3.22 0.18 -2.75
N TYR A 159 2.02 0.50 -3.26
CA TYR A 159 1.40 -0.25 -4.36
C TYR A 159 0.84 0.63 -5.48
N TYR A 160 1.13 1.93 -5.46
CA TYR A 160 0.77 2.85 -6.54
C TYR A 160 1.94 3.12 -7.47
N ASP A 161 1.63 3.23 -8.76
CA ASP A 161 2.56 3.74 -9.75
C ASP A 161 2.67 5.26 -9.62
N TYR A 162 3.82 5.74 -9.12
CA TYR A 162 4.05 7.17 -8.90
C TYR A 162 4.34 7.95 -10.19
N ASP A 163 4.70 7.25 -11.26
CA ASP A 163 5.09 7.88 -12.52
C ASP A 163 3.92 7.98 -13.50
N THR A 164 2.99 7.00 -13.45
CA THR A 164 1.93 6.90 -14.44
C THR A 164 0.57 6.71 -13.75
N PRO A 165 -0.35 7.68 -13.86
CA PRO A 165 -1.71 7.57 -13.35
C PRO A 165 -2.52 6.61 -14.22
N HIS A 166 -3.72 6.23 -13.75
CA HIS A 166 -4.68 5.59 -14.63
C HIS A 166 -5.36 6.66 -15.49
N ASP A 167 -4.90 6.81 -16.71
CA ASP A 167 -5.49 7.71 -17.68
C ASP A 167 -6.65 7.03 -18.43
N ALA A 168 -7.87 7.43 -18.10
CA ALA A 168 -9.04 7.04 -18.85
C ALA A 168 -9.10 7.89 -20.12
N GLN A 169 -9.02 7.22 -21.27
CA GLN A 169 -9.09 7.87 -22.56
C GLN A 169 -10.54 8.32 -22.83
N PHE A 170 -10.75 9.63 -22.90
CA PHE A 170 -12.03 10.25 -23.24
C PHE A 170 -11.96 10.84 -24.63
N ALA A 171 -12.94 10.57 -25.47
CA ALA A 171 -13.04 11.16 -26.81
C ALA A 171 -13.17 12.69 -26.71
N GLY A 172 -12.52 13.44 -27.60
CA GLY A 172 -12.58 14.90 -27.65
C GLY A 172 -11.84 15.61 -26.51
N ARG A 173 -10.96 14.92 -25.78
CA ARG A 173 -10.19 15.50 -24.67
C ARG A 173 -9.35 16.69 -25.14
N GLU A 174 -8.83 16.61 -26.34
CA GLU A 174 -8.02 17.63 -27.02
C GLU A 174 -8.82 18.88 -27.44
N ASP A 175 -10.14 18.75 -27.57
CA ASP A 175 -11.03 19.86 -27.94
C ASP A 175 -11.32 20.78 -26.74
N PHE A 176 -11.16 20.29 -25.51
CA PHE A 176 -11.49 21.03 -24.31
C PHE A 176 -10.54 22.20 -24.08
N ARG A 177 -11.10 23.42 -23.95
CA ARG A 177 -10.33 24.66 -23.80
C ARG A 177 -10.00 25.03 -22.37
N GLY A 178 -10.58 24.35 -21.39
CA GLY A 178 -10.30 24.52 -19.97
C GLY A 178 -9.09 23.70 -19.51
N THR A 179 -8.98 23.51 -18.21
CA THR A 179 -7.88 22.76 -17.60
C THR A 179 -8.31 21.35 -17.24
N ILE A 180 -7.56 20.33 -17.69
CA ILE A 180 -7.75 18.92 -17.29
C ILE A 180 -6.63 18.53 -16.33
N ILE A 181 -6.99 17.96 -15.18
CA ILE A 181 -6.03 17.58 -14.13
C ILE A 181 -6.30 16.15 -13.68
N HIS A 182 -5.22 15.37 -13.51
CA HIS A 182 -5.29 14.14 -12.75
C HIS A 182 -4.85 14.41 -11.30
N PRO A 183 -5.59 13.95 -10.26
CA PRO A 183 -5.29 14.24 -8.85
C PRO A 183 -3.89 13.85 -8.37
N GLN A 184 -3.27 12.86 -9.00
CA GLN A 184 -1.91 12.43 -8.69
C GLN A 184 -0.86 13.51 -8.99
N PHE A 185 -1.12 14.38 -9.97
CA PHE A 185 -0.23 15.46 -10.41
C PHE A 185 -0.89 16.82 -10.23
N TRP A 186 -1.31 17.08 -8.99
CA TRP A 186 -2.01 18.33 -8.67
C TRP A 186 -1.09 19.54 -8.78
N PRO A 187 -1.40 20.52 -9.65
CA PRO A 187 -0.60 21.73 -9.79
C PRO A 187 -0.72 22.61 -8.52
N SER A 188 0.42 23.01 -7.95
CA SER A 188 0.46 23.81 -6.73
C SER A 188 -0.22 25.18 -6.85
N HIS A 189 -0.30 25.72 -8.06
CA HIS A 189 -0.80 27.06 -8.38
C HIS A 189 -2.14 27.05 -9.14
N LEU A 190 -2.90 25.93 -9.08
CA LEU A 190 -4.20 25.87 -9.75
C LEU A 190 -5.17 26.88 -9.14
N ASP A 191 -5.55 27.88 -9.94
CA ASP A 191 -6.64 28.78 -9.62
C ASP A 191 -7.98 28.25 -10.14
N TYR A 192 -8.86 27.91 -9.20
CA TYR A 192 -10.23 27.47 -9.48
C TYR A 192 -11.28 28.36 -8.82
N ALA A 193 -10.88 29.54 -8.33
CA ALA A 193 -11.81 30.49 -7.71
C ALA A 193 -12.86 30.95 -8.74
N GLY A 194 -14.14 30.87 -8.37
CA GLY A 194 -15.25 31.22 -9.22
C GLY A 194 -15.45 30.34 -10.46
N LYS A 195 -14.75 29.21 -10.60
CA LYS A 195 -14.84 28.29 -11.74
C LYS A 195 -15.84 27.17 -11.52
N ARG A 196 -16.41 26.68 -12.61
CA ARG A 196 -17.21 25.43 -12.65
C ARG A 196 -16.25 24.26 -12.75
N VAL A 197 -16.30 23.37 -11.75
CA VAL A 197 -15.41 22.23 -11.66
C VAL A 197 -16.20 20.95 -11.86
N VAL A 198 -15.77 20.08 -12.77
CA VAL A 198 -16.32 18.72 -12.92
C VAL A 198 -15.28 17.71 -12.44
N VAL A 199 -15.65 16.88 -11.45
CA VAL A 199 -14.81 15.80 -10.92
C VAL A 199 -15.34 14.47 -11.43
N ILE A 200 -14.58 13.81 -12.30
CA ILE A 200 -14.98 12.53 -12.89
C ILE A 200 -14.52 11.39 -11.99
N GLY A 201 -15.47 10.64 -11.46
CA GLY A 201 -15.26 9.50 -10.57
C GLY A 201 -16.14 9.54 -9.33
N SER A 202 -16.27 8.41 -8.64
CA SER A 202 -17.04 8.26 -7.40
C SER A 202 -16.25 7.63 -6.25
N GLY A 203 -14.93 7.43 -6.44
CA GLY A 203 -14.06 6.86 -5.42
C GLY A 203 -13.64 7.86 -4.33
N ALA A 204 -12.84 7.40 -3.36
CA ALA A 204 -12.38 8.19 -2.22
C ALA A 204 -11.76 9.54 -2.61
N THR A 205 -11.03 9.60 -3.73
CA THR A 205 -10.42 10.83 -4.24
C THR A 205 -11.50 11.87 -4.63
N ALA A 206 -12.50 11.48 -5.42
CA ALA A 206 -13.59 12.37 -5.82
C ALA A 206 -14.40 12.84 -4.61
N VAL A 207 -14.76 11.92 -3.71
CA VAL A 207 -15.49 12.18 -2.46
C VAL A 207 -14.75 13.16 -1.54
N THR A 208 -13.43 13.19 -1.63
CA THR A 208 -12.58 14.13 -0.87
C THR A 208 -12.45 15.48 -1.55
N ILE A 209 -12.23 15.51 -2.87
CA ILE A 209 -12.03 16.74 -3.64
C ILE A 209 -13.30 17.59 -3.68
N VAL A 210 -14.46 16.96 -3.94
CA VAL A 210 -15.74 17.67 -4.14
C VAL A 210 -16.04 18.63 -3.01
N PRO A 211 -16.20 18.22 -1.73
CA PRO A 211 -16.49 19.17 -0.65
C PRO A 211 -15.37 20.18 -0.43
N SER A 212 -14.11 19.77 -0.65
CA SER A 212 -12.95 20.61 -0.37
C SER A 212 -12.79 21.77 -1.35
N MET A 213 -13.36 21.70 -2.55
CA MET A 213 -13.28 22.77 -3.53
C MET A 213 -14.44 23.77 -3.46
N THR A 214 -15.55 23.43 -2.79
CA THR A 214 -16.78 24.25 -2.76
C THR A 214 -16.67 25.60 -2.09
N HIS A 215 -15.58 25.84 -1.34
CA HIS A 215 -15.35 27.13 -0.67
C HIS A 215 -14.73 28.20 -1.60
N LYS A 216 -14.18 27.79 -2.77
CA LYS A 216 -13.58 28.71 -3.76
C LYS A 216 -14.21 28.58 -5.14
N ALA A 217 -14.58 27.38 -5.57
CA ALA A 217 -15.24 27.14 -6.84
C ALA A 217 -16.64 27.79 -6.88
N ALA A 218 -17.10 28.19 -8.05
CA ALA A 218 -18.47 28.63 -8.23
C ALA A 218 -19.44 27.46 -8.01
N HIS A 219 -19.12 26.31 -8.56
CA HIS A 219 -19.88 25.06 -8.39
C HIS A 219 -18.99 23.85 -8.66
N VAL A 220 -19.25 22.73 -7.97
CA VAL A 220 -18.52 21.48 -8.16
C VAL A 220 -19.49 20.35 -8.49
N THR A 221 -19.38 19.78 -9.69
CA THR A 221 -20.18 18.62 -10.10
C THR A 221 -19.35 17.35 -10.03
N MET A 222 -19.80 16.37 -9.25
CA MET A 222 -19.24 15.02 -9.31
C MET A 222 -19.93 14.23 -10.42
N LEU A 223 -19.20 13.85 -11.45
CA LEU A 223 -19.70 13.00 -12.53
C LEU A 223 -19.29 11.55 -12.28
N GLN A 224 -20.27 10.69 -12.01
CA GLN A 224 -20.06 9.26 -11.78
C GLN A 224 -20.75 8.41 -12.84
N ARG A 225 -20.09 7.35 -13.26
CA ARG A 225 -20.70 6.31 -14.12
C ARG A 225 -21.63 5.40 -13.32
N THR A 226 -21.18 5.02 -12.14
CA THR A 226 -21.86 4.11 -11.22
C THR A 226 -21.75 4.70 -9.82
N PRO A 227 -22.86 4.72 -9.05
CA PRO A 227 -22.83 5.14 -7.65
C PRO A 227 -21.86 4.32 -6.81
N THR A 228 -21.45 4.87 -5.68
CA THR A 228 -20.67 4.16 -4.66
C THR A 228 -21.39 4.18 -3.31
N TRP A 229 -21.02 3.26 -2.41
CA TRP A 229 -21.51 3.28 -1.03
C TRP A 229 -20.75 4.29 -0.18
N TYR A 230 -21.48 5.11 0.56
CA TYR A 230 -20.93 6.13 1.44
C TYR A 230 -21.15 5.77 2.91
N ALA A 231 -20.09 5.93 3.71
CA ALA A 231 -20.13 5.75 5.16
C ALA A 231 -19.92 7.10 5.87
N ILE A 232 -20.97 7.64 6.45
CA ILE A 232 -20.89 8.88 7.24
C ILE A 232 -20.33 8.54 8.63
N ARG A 233 -19.23 9.19 9.02
CA ARG A 233 -18.61 9.04 10.35
C ARG A 233 -18.10 10.39 10.86
N PRO A 234 -18.11 10.62 12.19
CA PRO A 234 -17.45 11.79 12.76
C PRO A 234 -15.96 11.80 12.45
N ALA A 235 -15.41 12.97 12.10
CA ALA A 235 -13.97 13.14 11.94
C ALA A 235 -13.21 13.01 13.28
N ARG A 236 -13.89 13.27 14.42
CA ARG A 236 -13.34 13.15 15.77
C ARG A 236 -13.88 11.90 16.46
N ASP A 237 -13.01 11.15 17.14
CA ASP A 237 -13.42 10.05 18.03
C ASP A 237 -13.60 10.62 19.44
N ALA A 238 -14.85 10.88 19.83
CA ALA A 238 -15.18 11.47 21.13
C ALA A 238 -14.71 10.60 22.30
N LEU A 239 -14.80 9.27 22.18
CA LEU A 239 -14.33 8.33 23.21
C LEU A 239 -12.80 8.37 23.33
N ALA A 240 -12.08 8.36 22.21
CA ALA A 240 -10.63 8.47 22.22
C ALA A 240 -10.17 9.77 22.90
N ASN A 241 -10.83 10.89 22.56
CA ASN A 241 -10.54 12.19 23.15
C ASN A 241 -10.85 12.25 24.66
N ALA A 242 -11.93 11.61 25.10
CA ALA A 242 -12.26 11.50 26.51
C ALA A 242 -11.25 10.62 27.28
N LEU A 243 -10.90 9.44 26.74
CA LEU A 243 -9.93 8.53 27.35
C LEU A 243 -8.55 9.21 27.53
N ARG A 244 -8.09 10.00 26.56
CA ARG A 244 -6.81 10.71 26.65
C ARG A 244 -6.76 11.76 27.76
N ARG A 245 -7.91 12.25 28.23
CA ARG A 245 -7.97 13.23 29.34
C ARG A 245 -7.83 12.59 30.71
N ILE A 246 -8.15 11.29 30.83
CA ILE A 246 -8.24 10.59 32.11
C ILE A 246 -7.25 9.43 32.25
N LEU A 247 -6.67 8.95 31.16
CA LEU A 247 -5.75 7.80 31.17
C LEU A 247 -4.39 8.20 30.59
N PRO A 248 -3.30 7.50 30.98
CA PRO A 248 -2.01 7.63 30.32
C PRO A 248 -2.16 7.40 28.80
N GLU A 249 -1.46 8.20 28.03
CA GLU A 249 -1.60 8.28 26.56
C GLU A 249 -1.55 6.90 25.86
N LYS A 250 -0.54 6.08 26.20
CA LYS A 250 -0.37 4.72 25.64
C LYS A 250 -1.54 3.80 25.96
N VAL A 251 -2.13 3.91 27.15
CA VAL A 251 -3.28 3.11 27.59
C VAL A 251 -4.53 3.54 26.82
N ALA A 252 -4.80 4.84 26.77
CA ALA A 252 -5.92 5.41 26.00
C ALA A 252 -5.84 5.01 24.52
N TYR A 253 -4.65 5.07 23.93
CA TYR A 253 -4.40 4.68 22.55
C TYR A 253 -4.65 3.17 22.34
N ALA A 254 -4.13 2.31 23.22
CA ALA A 254 -4.31 0.87 23.12
C ALA A 254 -5.78 0.46 23.18
N ILE A 255 -6.56 1.04 24.11
CA ILE A 255 -8.01 0.80 24.24
C ILE A 255 -8.75 1.26 22.98
N THR A 256 -8.45 2.48 22.49
CA THR A 256 -9.09 3.03 21.30
C THR A 256 -8.77 2.18 20.07
N ARG A 257 -7.49 1.83 19.87
CA ARG A 257 -7.05 0.97 18.77
C ARG A 257 -7.74 -0.40 18.81
N PHE A 258 -7.80 -1.01 19.98
CA PHE A 258 -8.50 -2.29 20.15
C PHE A 258 -9.98 -2.19 19.75
N LYS A 259 -10.69 -1.19 20.27
CA LYS A 259 -12.09 -0.91 19.93
C LYS A 259 -12.25 -0.72 18.41
N ASN A 260 -11.45 0.16 17.80
CA ASN A 260 -11.60 0.51 16.39
C ASN A 260 -11.29 -0.66 15.46
N VAL A 261 -10.25 -1.45 15.75
CA VAL A 261 -9.93 -2.68 15.02
C VAL A 261 -11.09 -3.68 15.08
N ARG A 262 -11.65 -3.92 16.27
CA ARG A 262 -12.77 -4.87 16.44
C ARG A 262 -14.04 -4.38 15.74
N LEU A 263 -14.34 -3.09 15.86
CA LEU A 263 -15.51 -2.48 15.21
C LEU A 263 -15.38 -2.55 13.69
N GLN A 264 -14.22 -2.23 13.13
CA GLN A 264 -13.96 -2.29 11.69
C GLN A 264 -14.12 -3.72 11.15
N ASN A 265 -13.56 -4.71 11.84
CA ASN A 265 -13.70 -6.12 11.48
C ASN A 265 -15.16 -6.59 11.55
N LEU A 266 -15.88 -6.19 12.62
CA LEU A 266 -17.30 -6.54 12.78
C LEU A 266 -18.16 -5.94 11.64
N VAL A 267 -17.95 -4.65 11.33
CA VAL A 267 -18.67 -3.96 10.25
C VAL A 267 -18.38 -4.63 8.90
N PHE A 268 -17.13 -4.95 8.61
CA PHE A 268 -16.76 -5.66 7.38
C PHE A 268 -17.44 -7.03 7.29
N LYS A 269 -17.30 -7.87 8.33
CA LYS A 269 -17.93 -9.20 8.36
C LYS A 269 -19.46 -9.13 8.23
N ARG A 270 -20.09 -8.14 8.87
CA ARG A 270 -21.53 -7.94 8.76
C ARG A 270 -21.96 -7.48 7.36
N ALA A 271 -21.15 -6.65 6.72
CA ALA A 271 -21.42 -6.23 5.34
C ALA A 271 -21.38 -7.39 4.35
N ARG A 272 -20.45 -8.35 4.57
CA ARG A 272 -20.32 -9.56 3.74
C ARG A 272 -21.39 -10.61 4.05
N SER A 273 -21.82 -10.75 5.31
CA SER A 273 -22.79 -11.79 5.72
C SER A 273 -24.26 -11.35 5.69
N GLN A 274 -24.53 -10.05 5.79
CA GLN A 274 -25.87 -9.45 5.83
C GLN A 274 -25.94 -8.17 4.99
N PRO A 275 -25.62 -8.25 3.68
CA PRO A 275 -25.47 -7.06 2.83
C PRO A 275 -26.72 -6.20 2.81
N GLU A 276 -27.92 -6.78 2.74
CA GLU A 276 -29.19 -6.01 2.67
C GLU A 276 -29.40 -5.12 3.91
N LYS A 277 -29.10 -5.63 5.11
CA LYS A 277 -29.21 -4.82 6.34
C LYS A 277 -28.24 -3.65 6.36
N VAL A 278 -27.05 -3.86 5.77
CA VAL A 278 -26.03 -2.80 5.69
C VAL A 278 -26.40 -1.79 4.61
N LYS A 279 -26.94 -2.22 3.47
CA LYS A 279 -27.53 -1.33 2.44
C LYS A 279 -28.62 -0.43 3.03
N ASP A 280 -29.56 -1.02 3.75
CA ASP A 280 -30.65 -0.28 4.40
C ASP A 280 -30.12 0.75 5.39
N TYR A 281 -29.14 0.34 6.23
CA TYR A 281 -28.52 1.24 7.19
C TYR A 281 -27.81 2.42 6.52
N LEU A 282 -26.97 2.15 5.49
CA LEU A 282 -26.25 3.19 4.76
C LEU A 282 -27.20 4.13 4.03
N THR A 283 -28.21 3.58 3.34
CA THR A 283 -29.24 4.35 2.64
C THR A 283 -30.02 5.25 3.59
N LYS A 284 -30.43 4.73 4.75
CA LYS A 284 -31.12 5.52 5.79
C LYS A 284 -30.26 6.70 6.27
N LYS A 285 -28.96 6.50 6.45
CA LYS A 285 -28.02 7.56 6.87
C LYS A 285 -27.87 8.63 5.78
N ILE A 286 -27.74 8.21 4.51
CA ILE A 286 -27.63 9.14 3.38
C ILE A 286 -28.92 9.94 3.20
N LYS A 287 -30.09 9.28 3.27
CA LYS A 287 -31.41 9.96 3.23
C LYS A 287 -31.55 11.00 4.34
N ALA A 288 -31.15 10.65 5.56
CA ALA A 288 -31.21 11.58 6.68
C ALA A 288 -30.26 12.79 6.50
N ALA A 289 -29.10 12.60 5.85
CA ALA A 289 -28.15 13.67 5.59
C ALA A 289 -28.61 14.59 4.45
N LEU A 290 -29.23 14.07 3.41
CA LEU A 290 -29.60 14.82 2.20
C LEU A 290 -31.04 15.37 2.22
N GLY A 291 -31.95 14.75 2.99
CA GLY A 291 -33.35 15.12 2.97
C GLY A 291 -33.95 15.02 1.56
N ASP A 292 -34.62 16.07 1.09
CA ASP A 292 -35.26 16.16 -0.22
C ASP A 292 -34.32 16.10 -1.42
N LYS A 293 -33.00 16.26 -1.17
CA LYS A 293 -31.95 16.13 -2.19
C LYS A 293 -31.55 14.66 -2.47
N TYR A 294 -32.10 13.70 -1.72
CA TYR A 294 -31.82 12.29 -1.96
C TYR A 294 -32.46 11.80 -3.25
N ASP A 295 -31.68 11.18 -4.12
CA ASP A 295 -32.13 10.46 -5.32
C ASP A 295 -31.56 9.04 -5.32
N ALA A 296 -32.42 8.04 -5.44
CA ALA A 296 -32.01 6.63 -5.41
C ALA A 296 -31.08 6.25 -6.57
N LYS A 297 -31.28 6.82 -7.77
CA LYS A 297 -30.42 6.57 -8.93
C LYS A 297 -28.98 7.03 -8.68
N THR A 298 -28.81 8.11 -7.93
CA THR A 298 -27.51 8.72 -7.62
C THR A 298 -26.80 8.05 -6.44
N PHE A 299 -27.56 7.47 -5.48
CA PHE A 299 -27.00 7.02 -4.21
C PHE A 299 -27.20 5.53 -3.91
N THR A 300 -27.69 4.73 -4.86
CA THR A 300 -27.85 3.28 -4.67
C THR A 300 -26.97 2.53 -5.67
N PRO A 301 -25.81 2.01 -5.22
CA PRO A 301 -24.94 1.19 -6.06
C PRO A 301 -25.58 -0.15 -6.45
N PRO A 302 -25.27 -0.70 -7.64
CA PRO A 302 -25.78 -2.00 -8.09
C PRO A 302 -25.00 -3.21 -7.52
N TYR A 303 -24.15 -2.99 -6.53
CA TYR A 303 -23.29 -4.02 -5.90
C TYR A 303 -23.40 -3.95 -4.37
N ASP A 304 -22.95 -4.99 -3.69
CA ASP A 304 -23.00 -5.07 -2.23
C ASP A 304 -21.95 -4.21 -1.54
N PRO A 305 -22.23 -3.70 -0.32
CA PRO A 305 -21.20 -3.01 0.47
C PRO A 305 -19.97 -3.90 0.69
N TRP A 306 -18.80 -3.36 0.39
CA TRP A 306 -17.51 -4.05 0.41
C TRP A 306 -17.23 -5.01 -0.76
N ASP A 307 -18.06 -5.09 -1.80
CA ASP A 307 -17.62 -5.58 -3.10
C ASP A 307 -16.65 -4.59 -3.75
N GLN A 308 -16.86 -3.32 -3.44
CA GLN A 308 -15.91 -2.23 -3.64
C GLN A 308 -15.75 -1.47 -2.34
N ARG A 309 -14.69 -0.67 -2.21
CA ARG A 309 -14.46 0.10 -0.99
C ARG A 309 -15.62 1.04 -0.68
N LEU A 310 -16.02 1.10 0.59
CA LEU A 310 -16.91 2.16 1.09
C LEU A 310 -16.16 3.48 1.12
N CYS A 311 -16.74 4.53 0.56
CA CYS A 311 -16.19 5.87 0.62
C CYS A 311 -16.56 6.55 1.94
N LEU A 312 -15.57 6.96 2.71
CA LEU A 312 -15.78 7.66 3.97
C LEU A 312 -16.14 9.14 3.72
N VAL A 313 -17.20 9.59 4.36
CA VAL A 313 -17.66 11.00 4.34
C VAL A 313 -17.62 11.53 5.78
N PRO A 314 -16.49 12.13 6.21
CA PRO A 314 -16.36 12.66 7.56
C PRO A 314 -17.31 13.84 7.78
N ASP A 315 -17.99 13.84 8.93
CA ASP A 315 -18.93 14.89 9.32
C ASP A 315 -20.00 15.22 8.27
N ALA A 316 -20.28 14.28 7.34
CA ALA A 316 -21.20 14.44 6.20
C ALA A 316 -20.81 15.58 5.23
N ASP A 317 -19.56 16.03 5.18
CA ASP A 317 -19.09 17.23 4.48
C ASP A 317 -19.54 17.31 3.02
N MET A 318 -19.47 16.20 2.26
CA MET A 318 -19.95 16.16 0.87
C MET A 318 -21.48 16.38 0.78
N PHE A 319 -22.23 15.81 1.69
CA PHE A 319 -23.70 15.95 1.71
C PHE A 319 -24.12 17.36 2.15
N GLU A 320 -23.38 17.97 3.07
CA GLU A 320 -23.62 19.38 3.43
C GLU A 320 -23.32 20.32 2.26
N ALA A 321 -22.27 20.05 1.47
CA ALA A 321 -21.99 20.80 0.25
C ALA A 321 -23.13 20.69 -0.79
N ILE A 322 -23.71 19.48 -0.95
CA ILE A 322 -24.87 19.25 -1.83
C ILE A 322 -26.12 19.98 -1.32
N LYS A 323 -26.42 19.90 -0.03
CA LYS A 323 -27.56 20.63 0.59
C LYS A 323 -27.44 22.13 0.40
N ALA A 324 -26.23 22.67 0.55
CA ALA A 324 -25.95 24.09 0.36
C ALA A 324 -26.03 24.54 -1.12
N GLY A 325 -26.25 23.61 -2.07
CA GLY A 325 -26.30 23.92 -3.50
C GLY A 325 -24.94 24.27 -4.12
N LYS A 326 -23.84 24.00 -3.41
CA LYS A 326 -22.48 24.27 -3.87
C LYS A 326 -21.86 23.10 -4.65
N ALA A 327 -22.44 21.92 -4.50
CA ALA A 327 -22.07 20.74 -5.25
C ALA A 327 -23.31 19.94 -5.68
N ASP A 328 -23.17 19.15 -6.75
CA ASP A 328 -24.14 18.15 -7.18
C ASP A 328 -23.45 16.87 -7.65
N ILE A 329 -24.24 15.81 -7.85
CA ILE A 329 -23.77 14.55 -8.41
C ILE A 329 -24.61 14.23 -9.65
N VAL A 330 -23.92 13.92 -10.74
CA VAL A 330 -24.53 13.48 -12.00
C VAL A 330 -24.13 12.03 -12.24
N THR A 331 -25.13 11.15 -12.42
CA THR A 331 -24.92 9.74 -12.74
C THR A 331 -25.21 9.50 -14.21
N ASP A 332 -24.16 9.44 -15.03
CA ASP A 332 -24.29 9.25 -16.47
C ASP A 332 -22.98 8.76 -17.10
N HIS A 333 -23.01 8.40 -18.38
CA HIS A 333 -21.87 8.04 -19.18
C HIS A 333 -21.39 9.25 -19.98
N ILE A 334 -20.08 9.42 -20.04
CA ILE A 334 -19.45 10.41 -20.91
C ILE A 334 -19.57 9.92 -22.35
N ASP A 335 -20.04 10.81 -23.23
CA ASP A 335 -19.97 10.59 -24.67
C ASP A 335 -18.65 11.14 -25.19
N ARG A 336 -18.41 12.44 -25.02
CA ARG A 336 -17.16 13.10 -25.40
C ARG A 336 -16.95 14.41 -24.62
N PHE A 337 -15.74 14.89 -24.65
CA PHE A 337 -15.43 16.27 -24.27
C PHE A 337 -15.59 17.17 -25.49
N ASP A 338 -15.93 18.43 -25.25
CA ASP A 338 -15.94 19.50 -26.25
C ASP A 338 -15.23 20.75 -25.71
N ALA A 339 -15.29 21.84 -26.47
CA ALA A 339 -14.58 23.06 -26.10
C ALA A 339 -14.99 23.67 -24.77
N THR A 340 -16.21 23.38 -24.27
CA THR A 340 -16.82 24.04 -23.11
C THR A 340 -17.10 23.10 -21.94
N GLY A 341 -16.92 21.79 -22.12
CA GLY A 341 -17.22 20.83 -21.06
C GLY A 341 -17.32 19.38 -21.49
N ILE A 342 -18.33 18.69 -21.00
CA ILE A 342 -18.53 17.27 -21.20
C ILE A 342 -19.96 17.00 -21.73
N GLN A 343 -20.04 16.42 -22.92
CA GLN A 343 -21.28 15.89 -23.48
C GLN A 343 -21.53 14.50 -22.89
N LEU A 344 -22.72 14.28 -22.34
CA LEU A 344 -23.14 13.01 -21.76
C LEU A 344 -24.01 12.21 -22.74
N LYS A 345 -24.04 10.89 -22.58
CA LYS A 345 -24.85 10.01 -23.43
C LYS A 345 -26.37 10.22 -23.30
N SER A 346 -26.83 10.80 -22.19
CA SER A 346 -28.24 11.23 -22.03
C SER A 346 -28.63 12.43 -22.89
N GLY A 347 -27.68 13.09 -23.55
CA GLY A 347 -27.88 14.37 -24.24
C GLY A 347 -27.64 15.60 -23.36
N ARG A 348 -27.44 15.43 -22.03
CA ARG A 348 -27.09 16.53 -21.13
C ARG A 348 -25.65 16.98 -21.38
N HIS A 349 -25.40 18.29 -21.34
CA HIS A 349 -24.08 18.88 -21.34
C HIS A 349 -23.71 19.38 -19.94
N LEU A 350 -22.47 19.16 -19.52
CA LEU A 350 -21.89 19.70 -18.29
C LEU A 350 -20.83 20.74 -18.66
N ASP A 351 -21.17 21.99 -18.46
CA ASP A 351 -20.19 23.07 -18.61
C ASP A 351 -19.11 22.96 -17.55
N ALA A 352 -17.86 23.13 -17.96
CA ALA A 352 -16.71 23.07 -17.08
C ALA A 352 -15.64 24.08 -17.48
N ASP A 353 -14.98 24.67 -16.50
CA ASP A 353 -13.75 25.44 -16.66
C ASP A 353 -12.54 24.61 -16.23
N VAL A 354 -12.76 23.64 -15.31
CA VAL A 354 -11.76 22.68 -14.84
C VAL A 354 -12.40 21.29 -14.79
N ILE A 355 -11.73 20.31 -15.39
CA ILE A 355 -12.10 18.90 -15.32
C ILE A 355 -11.02 18.16 -14.53
N ILE A 356 -11.45 17.40 -13.49
CA ILE A 356 -10.56 16.59 -12.65
C ILE A 356 -10.85 15.11 -12.91
N THR A 357 -9.88 14.39 -13.47
CA THR A 357 -10.03 12.98 -13.82
C THR A 357 -9.66 12.09 -12.62
N ALA A 358 -10.57 12.01 -11.62
CA ALA A 358 -10.41 11.15 -10.45
C ALA A 358 -10.80 9.68 -10.76
N THR A 359 -10.32 9.17 -11.90
CA THR A 359 -10.71 7.88 -12.50
C THR A 359 -9.96 6.67 -11.93
N GLY A 360 -9.18 6.89 -10.89
CA GLY A 360 -8.44 5.86 -10.17
C GLY A 360 -6.93 5.88 -10.43
N LEU A 361 -6.24 4.93 -9.79
CA LEU A 361 -4.80 4.83 -9.80
C LEU A 361 -4.35 3.58 -10.56
N ARG A 362 -3.10 3.56 -10.96
CA ARG A 362 -2.43 2.38 -11.48
C ARG A 362 -1.67 1.70 -10.34
N LEU A 363 -1.86 0.39 -10.20
CA LEU A 363 -1.11 -0.40 -9.23
C LEU A 363 0.21 -0.89 -9.82
N THR A 364 1.16 -1.13 -8.92
CA THR A 364 2.44 -1.77 -9.23
C THR A 364 2.92 -2.59 -8.04
N MET A 365 3.70 -3.63 -8.29
CA MET A 365 4.40 -4.38 -7.25
C MET A 365 5.84 -3.93 -7.16
N GLY A 366 6.37 -3.92 -5.92
CA GLY A 366 7.79 -3.62 -5.65
C GLY A 366 8.29 -2.27 -6.18
N GLY A 367 7.40 -1.29 -6.47
CA GLY A 367 7.82 0.04 -6.96
C GLY A 367 8.42 0.03 -8.36
N LYS A 368 8.12 -0.96 -9.20
CA LYS A 368 8.70 -1.19 -10.55
C LYS A 368 10.20 -1.50 -10.54
N ILE A 369 10.73 -1.97 -9.42
CA ILE A 369 12.13 -2.39 -9.33
C ILE A 369 12.30 -3.68 -10.11
N ALA A 370 13.29 -3.73 -11.00
CA ALA A 370 13.65 -4.95 -11.71
C ALA A 370 14.36 -5.90 -10.73
N LEU A 371 13.71 -7.01 -10.39
CA LEU A 371 14.28 -8.03 -9.51
C LEU A 371 14.86 -9.18 -10.32
N SER A 372 15.96 -9.75 -9.85
CA SER A 372 16.56 -10.97 -10.42
C SER A 372 17.14 -11.86 -9.32
N LEU A 373 17.29 -13.15 -9.63
CA LEU A 373 17.91 -14.18 -8.81
C LEU A 373 19.04 -14.79 -9.63
N ASP A 374 20.28 -14.58 -9.23
CA ASP A 374 21.50 -14.99 -9.96
C ASP A 374 21.48 -14.55 -11.44
N GLY A 375 21.03 -13.31 -11.67
CA GLY A 375 20.89 -12.72 -13.00
C GLY A 375 19.63 -13.12 -13.77
N VAL A 376 18.82 -14.08 -13.28
CA VAL A 376 17.56 -14.49 -13.92
C VAL A 376 16.44 -13.56 -13.45
N PRO A 377 15.71 -12.87 -14.34
CA PRO A 377 14.61 -11.99 -13.96
C PRO A 377 13.54 -12.70 -13.13
N MET A 378 13.12 -12.06 -12.05
CA MET A 378 12.05 -12.52 -11.15
C MET A 378 10.79 -11.69 -11.39
N ASN A 379 9.66 -12.36 -11.59
CA ASN A 379 8.36 -11.73 -11.74
C ASN A 379 7.46 -12.14 -10.56
N PHE A 380 6.87 -11.18 -9.87
CA PHE A 380 5.99 -11.46 -8.72
C PHE A 380 4.82 -12.39 -9.05
N ALA A 381 4.25 -12.29 -10.25
CA ALA A 381 3.11 -13.09 -10.67
C ALA A 381 3.41 -14.60 -10.78
N ASP A 382 4.69 -15.00 -10.83
CA ASP A 382 5.10 -16.40 -10.90
C ASP A 382 5.22 -17.06 -9.52
N HIS A 383 5.12 -16.27 -8.44
CA HIS A 383 5.37 -16.71 -7.06
C HIS A 383 4.13 -16.65 -6.20
N PHE A 384 3.98 -17.59 -5.27
CA PHE A 384 2.95 -17.54 -4.24
C PHE A 384 3.39 -16.65 -3.07
N TYR A 385 2.44 -15.91 -2.48
CA TYR A 385 2.66 -15.28 -1.18
C TYR A 385 2.97 -16.33 -0.11
N TYR A 386 3.95 -16.04 0.72
CA TYR A 386 4.18 -16.75 1.96
C TYR A 386 4.00 -15.78 3.13
N LYS A 387 3.10 -16.13 4.06
CA LYS A 387 2.70 -15.28 5.21
C LYS A 387 2.32 -13.84 4.82
N GLY A 388 1.89 -13.64 3.56
CA GLY A 388 1.48 -12.34 3.04
C GLY A 388 2.61 -11.31 2.90
N CYS A 389 3.88 -11.73 2.96
CA CYS A 389 5.03 -10.81 2.93
C CYS A 389 6.30 -11.34 2.27
N MET A 390 6.50 -12.65 2.17
CA MET A 390 7.56 -13.26 1.38
C MET A 390 6.96 -14.02 0.19
N PHE A 391 7.81 -14.62 -0.64
CA PHE A 391 7.39 -15.24 -1.90
C PHE A 391 8.05 -16.61 -2.06
N SER A 392 7.31 -17.56 -2.66
CA SER A 392 7.80 -18.92 -2.89
C SER A 392 9.14 -18.90 -3.65
N ASN A 393 10.12 -19.62 -3.14
CA ASN A 393 11.46 -19.79 -3.73
C ASN A 393 12.27 -18.49 -3.94
N VAL A 394 11.89 -17.39 -3.27
CA VAL A 394 12.63 -16.13 -3.31
C VAL A 394 13.32 -15.90 -1.96
N PRO A 395 14.66 -15.88 -1.92
CA PRO A 395 15.40 -15.73 -0.68
C PRO A 395 15.41 -14.28 -0.18
N ASN A 396 15.34 -14.10 1.14
CA ASN A 396 15.59 -12.84 1.85
C ASN A 396 14.85 -11.61 1.29
N LEU A 397 13.65 -11.80 0.70
CA LEU A 397 12.82 -10.73 0.19
C LEU A 397 11.55 -10.61 1.04
N VAL A 398 11.31 -9.43 1.58
CA VAL A 398 10.07 -9.07 2.28
C VAL A 398 9.43 -7.88 1.59
N ALA A 399 8.15 -7.97 1.25
CA ALA A 399 7.40 -6.86 0.67
C ALA A 399 6.10 -6.59 1.41
N VAL A 400 5.73 -5.33 1.51
CA VAL A 400 4.52 -4.89 2.20
C VAL A 400 3.40 -4.66 1.21
N PHE A 401 2.33 -5.41 1.38
CA PHE A 401 1.03 -5.12 0.81
C PHE A 401 0.00 -5.07 1.94
N GLY A 402 -0.68 -3.94 2.12
CA GLY A 402 -1.60 -3.72 3.25
C GLY A 402 -2.94 -4.44 3.10
N TYR A 403 -3.85 -4.19 4.04
CA TYR A 403 -5.23 -4.65 3.93
C TYR A 403 -6.03 -3.75 2.99
N LEU A 404 -6.95 -4.32 2.22
CA LEU A 404 -7.89 -3.56 1.41
C LEU A 404 -9.12 -3.10 2.21
N ASN A 405 -9.45 -3.84 3.27
CA ASN A 405 -10.61 -3.62 4.14
C ASN A 405 -10.25 -3.05 5.53
N ALA A 406 -8.98 -2.75 5.76
CA ALA A 406 -8.48 -2.22 7.02
C ALA A 406 -7.29 -1.27 6.78
N SER A 407 -6.83 -0.58 7.83
CA SER A 407 -5.72 0.35 7.74
C SER A 407 -4.41 -0.33 7.31
N TRP A 408 -3.65 0.33 6.45
CA TRP A 408 -2.41 -0.18 5.86
C TRP A 408 -1.38 -0.62 6.90
N THR A 409 -1.14 0.20 7.92
CA THR A 409 -0.14 -0.05 8.96
C THR A 409 -0.44 -1.27 9.83
N LEU A 410 -1.70 -1.70 9.90
CA LEU A 410 -2.03 -2.92 10.63
C LEU A 410 -1.26 -4.13 10.10
N ARG A 411 -1.11 -4.26 8.77
CA ARG A 411 -0.29 -5.30 8.16
C ARG A 411 1.18 -4.92 8.15
N ALA A 412 1.52 -3.67 7.88
CA ALA A 412 2.91 -3.21 7.87
C ALA A 412 3.61 -3.48 9.22
N ASP A 413 2.93 -3.23 10.36
CA ASP A 413 3.44 -3.55 11.70
C ASP A 413 3.67 -5.07 11.88
N LEU A 414 2.74 -5.92 11.40
CA LEU A 414 2.89 -7.38 11.49
C LEU A 414 4.05 -7.90 10.64
N ILE A 415 4.21 -7.36 9.44
CA ILE A 415 5.29 -7.73 8.52
C ILE A 415 6.64 -7.27 9.08
N SER A 416 6.71 -6.07 9.64
CA SER A 416 7.94 -5.54 10.25
C SER A 416 8.34 -6.36 11.48
N ASP A 417 7.38 -6.74 12.34
CA ASP A 417 7.60 -7.67 13.47
C ASP A 417 8.14 -9.02 12.98
N TYR A 418 7.51 -9.59 11.95
CA TYR A 418 7.94 -10.85 11.35
C TYR A 418 9.35 -10.75 10.77
N ALA A 419 9.65 -9.70 10.01
CA ALA A 419 10.97 -9.48 9.41
C ALA A 419 12.08 -9.34 10.48
N CYS A 420 11.79 -8.66 11.59
CA CYS A 420 12.71 -8.55 12.72
C CYS A 420 12.93 -9.90 13.41
N ARG A 421 11.88 -10.69 13.65
CA ARG A 421 12.01 -12.04 14.21
C ARG A 421 12.80 -12.96 13.28
N LEU A 422 12.55 -12.87 11.96
CA LEU A 422 13.30 -13.60 10.95
C LEU A 422 14.79 -13.25 11.02
N LEU A 423 15.13 -11.96 11.00
CA LEU A 423 16.50 -11.48 11.05
C LEU A 423 17.22 -11.97 12.32
N ASN A 424 16.57 -11.89 13.49
CA ASN A 424 17.11 -12.36 14.75
C ASN A 424 17.31 -13.88 14.77
N THR A 425 16.40 -14.65 14.19
CA THR A 425 16.52 -16.12 14.07
C THR A 425 17.69 -16.47 13.15
N MET A 426 17.83 -15.80 12.02
CA MET A 426 18.96 -15.98 11.10
C MET A 426 20.29 -15.70 11.80
N LYS A 427 20.39 -14.58 12.53
CA LYS A 427 21.60 -14.24 13.31
C LYS A 427 21.92 -15.29 14.37
N ALA A 428 20.93 -15.70 15.15
CA ALA A 428 21.12 -16.69 16.22
C ALA A 428 21.60 -18.06 15.69
N LYS A 429 21.21 -18.42 14.46
CA LYS A 429 21.60 -19.69 13.81
C LYS A 429 22.80 -19.59 12.89
N GLY A 430 23.37 -18.40 12.72
CA GLY A 430 24.42 -18.16 11.73
C GLY A 430 23.96 -18.46 10.30
N ALA A 431 22.64 -18.27 10.04
CA ALA A 431 22.06 -18.43 8.73
C ALA A 431 22.17 -17.12 7.93
N HIS A 432 22.40 -17.25 6.63
CA HIS A 432 22.53 -16.13 5.70
C HIS A 432 21.37 -16.07 4.70
N VAL A 433 20.65 -17.18 4.54
CA VAL A 433 19.56 -17.36 3.58
C VAL A 433 18.32 -17.80 4.32
N ALA A 434 17.19 -17.22 3.96
CA ALA A 434 15.85 -17.63 4.40
C ALA A 434 14.92 -17.66 3.18
N THR A 435 14.50 -18.84 2.76
CA THR A 435 13.69 -19.04 1.55
C THR A 435 12.43 -19.83 1.90
N PRO A 436 11.23 -19.29 1.62
CA PRO A 436 10.01 -20.09 1.65
C PRO A 436 10.03 -21.11 0.50
N VAL A 437 10.24 -22.38 0.81
CA VAL A 437 10.39 -23.43 -0.22
C VAL A 437 9.04 -23.95 -0.65
N LEU A 438 8.81 -23.95 -1.94
CA LEU A 438 7.63 -24.53 -2.58
C LEU A 438 8.08 -25.48 -3.70
N ALA A 439 7.75 -26.77 -3.57
CA ALA A 439 8.07 -27.77 -4.57
C ALA A 439 7.30 -27.54 -5.89
N ALA A 440 7.82 -27.99 -7.01
CA ALA A 440 7.17 -27.82 -8.31
C ALA A 440 5.80 -28.55 -8.38
N ASP A 441 5.68 -29.70 -7.70
CA ASP A 441 4.47 -30.54 -7.61
C ASP A 441 3.62 -30.22 -6.38
N HIS A 442 3.63 -28.96 -5.90
CA HIS A 442 3.06 -28.51 -4.62
C HIS A 442 1.55 -28.76 -4.44
N GLY A 443 0.79 -28.98 -5.50
CA GLY A 443 -0.66 -29.26 -5.42
C GLY A 443 -1.50 -28.13 -4.82
N LEU A 444 -0.97 -26.91 -4.68
CA LEU A 444 -1.74 -25.78 -4.16
C LEU A 444 -2.83 -25.37 -5.14
N VAL A 445 -4.03 -25.16 -4.60
CA VAL A 445 -5.14 -24.59 -5.36
C VAL A 445 -5.02 -23.07 -5.28
N GLU A 446 -4.90 -22.41 -6.44
CA GLU A 446 -4.91 -20.95 -6.51
C GLU A 446 -6.27 -20.41 -6.06
N ASP A 447 -6.27 -19.34 -5.29
CA ASP A 447 -7.44 -18.58 -4.84
C ASP A 447 -7.30 -17.13 -5.25
N ASN A 448 -8.41 -16.43 -5.31
CA ASN A 448 -8.40 -15.00 -5.62
C ASN A 448 -7.54 -14.23 -4.63
N VAL A 449 -6.58 -13.46 -5.15
CA VAL A 449 -5.74 -12.56 -4.33
C VAL A 449 -6.60 -11.52 -3.63
N PHE A 450 -7.65 -11.03 -4.32
CA PHE A 450 -8.57 -10.03 -3.82
C PHE A 450 -10.02 -10.43 -4.07
N ASP A 451 -10.81 -10.44 -3.02
CA ASP A 451 -12.28 -10.57 -3.09
C ASP A 451 -12.94 -9.19 -3.23
N PHE A 452 -12.50 -8.43 -4.26
CA PHE A 452 -12.98 -7.07 -4.56
C PHE A 452 -13.14 -6.88 -6.06
N SER A 453 -14.27 -6.30 -6.46
CA SER A 453 -14.60 -6.04 -7.87
C SER A 453 -14.11 -4.67 -8.39
N SER A 454 -13.38 -3.90 -7.59
CA SER A 454 -12.86 -2.58 -7.97
C SER A 454 -11.96 -2.66 -9.20
N GLY A 455 -12.24 -1.85 -10.24
CA GLY A 455 -11.56 -1.94 -11.52
C GLY A 455 -10.03 -1.79 -11.47
N TYR A 456 -9.49 -0.99 -10.54
CA TYR A 456 -8.05 -0.83 -10.39
C TYR A 456 -7.37 -2.09 -9.84
N LEU A 457 -8.05 -2.87 -8.98
CA LEU A 457 -7.57 -4.16 -8.48
C LEU A 457 -7.64 -5.22 -9.57
N GLN A 458 -8.75 -5.27 -10.31
CA GLN A 458 -8.91 -6.22 -11.41
C GLN A 458 -7.82 -6.06 -12.49
N ARG A 459 -7.45 -4.81 -12.82
CA ARG A 459 -6.33 -4.55 -13.73
C ARG A 459 -4.97 -4.97 -13.21
N ALA A 460 -4.81 -5.10 -11.89
CA ALA A 460 -3.53 -5.44 -11.27
C ALA A 460 -3.34 -6.95 -11.05
N LEU A 461 -4.35 -7.79 -11.25
CA LEU A 461 -4.26 -9.24 -10.98
C LEU A 461 -3.10 -9.92 -11.73
N THR A 462 -2.78 -9.44 -12.94
CA THR A 462 -1.69 -10.01 -13.76
C THR A 462 -0.28 -9.70 -13.27
N ILE A 463 -0.13 -8.75 -12.34
CA ILE A 463 1.16 -8.36 -11.77
C ILE A 463 1.30 -8.75 -10.29
N MET A 464 0.22 -9.25 -9.69
CA MET A 464 0.21 -9.63 -8.28
C MET A 464 0.75 -11.05 -8.10
N PRO A 465 1.44 -11.33 -6.99
CA PRO A 465 1.77 -12.70 -6.61
C PRO A 465 0.51 -13.55 -6.45
N LYS A 466 0.65 -14.84 -6.68
CA LYS A 466 -0.39 -15.83 -6.48
C LYS A 466 -0.76 -15.97 -5.01
N SER A 467 -2.01 -16.29 -4.74
CA SER A 467 -2.52 -16.64 -3.42
C SER A 467 -3.12 -18.05 -3.47
N ALA A 468 -2.86 -18.86 -2.45
CA ALA A 468 -3.52 -20.16 -2.33
C ALA A 468 -4.73 -20.08 -1.39
N ALA A 469 -5.58 -21.11 -1.43
CA ALA A 469 -6.74 -21.21 -0.54
C ALA A 469 -6.36 -21.37 0.95
N ALA A 470 -5.16 -21.90 1.24
CA ALA A 470 -4.70 -22.20 2.59
C ALA A 470 -3.44 -21.43 3.00
N LEU A 471 -3.31 -21.18 4.31
CA LEU A 471 -2.08 -20.67 4.92
C LEU A 471 -0.95 -21.74 4.86
N PRO A 472 0.30 -21.31 4.81
CA PRO A 472 0.80 -19.93 4.84
C PRO A 472 0.85 -19.22 3.48
N TRP A 473 0.36 -19.86 2.41
CA TRP A 473 0.44 -19.37 1.03
C TRP A 473 -0.73 -18.47 0.62
N ARG A 474 -1.59 -18.13 1.57
CA ARG A 474 -2.74 -17.23 1.37
C ARG A 474 -2.40 -15.79 1.73
N LEU A 475 -2.80 -14.83 0.88
CA LEU A 475 -2.89 -13.42 1.24
C LEU A 475 -4.23 -13.14 1.94
N ASN A 476 -4.26 -13.35 3.25
CA ASN A 476 -5.49 -13.18 4.04
C ASN A 476 -5.87 -11.70 4.20
N GLN A 477 -7.16 -11.40 4.38
CA GLN A 477 -7.69 -10.04 4.58
C GLN A 477 -8.38 -9.86 5.95
N ASP A 478 -8.05 -10.69 6.95
CA ASP A 478 -8.53 -10.56 8.33
C ASP A 478 -7.36 -10.24 9.29
N TYR A 479 -7.21 -8.97 9.63
CA TYR A 479 -6.15 -8.52 10.56
C TYR A 479 -6.24 -9.19 11.93
N VAL A 480 -7.45 -9.44 12.45
CA VAL A 480 -7.60 -10.02 13.80
C VAL A 480 -7.06 -11.45 13.83
N TYR A 481 -7.35 -12.19 12.76
CA TYR A 481 -6.82 -13.53 12.57
C TYR A 481 -5.30 -13.49 12.33
N ASP A 482 -4.85 -12.68 11.38
CA ASP A 482 -3.44 -12.56 10.99
C ASP A 482 -2.56 -12.17 12.17
N LYS A 483 -3.02 -11.23 13.01
CA LYS A 483 -2.28 -10.81 14.20
C LYS A 483 -2.03 -11.98 15.17
N ALA A 484 -3.06 -12.78 15.42
CA ALA A 484 -2.93 -13.93 16.32
C ALA A 484 -2.03 -15.02 15.69
N TRP A 485 -2.29 -15.33 14.43
CA TRP A 485 -1.58 -16.39 13.71
C TRP A 485 -0.11 -16.05 13.45
N MET A 486 0.22 -14.87 12.93
CA MET A 486 1.60 -14.48 12.64
C MET A 486 2.47 -14.37 13.90
N LYS A 487 1.87 -13.93 15.03
CA LYS A 487 2.59 -13.88 16.31
C LYS A 487 2.83 -15.25 16.92
N ALA A 488 1.89 -16.17 16.79
CA ALA A 488 2.00 -17.53 17.29
C ALA A 488 2.84 -18.44 16.39
N SER A 489 2.92 -18.13 15.08
CA SER A 489 3.66 -18.95 14.13
C SER A 489 5.17 -18.87 14.36
N PRO A 490 5.87 -20.02 14.49
CA PRO A 490 7.32 -20.04 14.53
C PRO A 490 7.90 -19.51 13.20
N ILE A 491 9.15 -19.03 13.25
CA ILE A 491 9.90 -18.72 12.02
C ILE A 491 10.20 -20.01 11.28
N GLU A 492 10.66 -21.03 12.01
CA GLU A 492 10.92 -22.38 11.49
C GLU A 492 9.63 -23.21 11.52
N ASP A 493 8.84 -23.09 10.46
CA ASP A 493 7.54 -23.78 10.32
C ASP A 493 7.59 -25.01 9.38
N GLY A 494 8.80 -25.43 9.01
CA GLY A 494 9.02 -26.55 8.08
C GLY A 494 8.91 -26.16 6.58
N ILE A 495 8.50 -24.91 6.29
CA ILE A 495 8.40 -24.35 4.93
C ILE A 495 9.52 -23.35 4.68
N LEU A 496 9.82 -22.51 5.67
CA LEU A 496 10.92 -21.56 5.56
C LEU A 496 12.26 -22.29 5.82
N ALA A 497 13.02 -22.50 4.76
CA ALA A 497 14.35 -23.06 4.83
C ALA A 497 15.36 -21.97 5.23
N LEU A 498 16.16 -22.25 6.25
CA LEU A 498 17.30 -21.44 6.67
C LEU A 498 18.60 -22.08 6.17
N GLY A 499 19.48 -21.30 5.52
CA GLY A 499 20.71 -21.79 4.92
C GLY A 499 21.88 -20.84 5.06
N ARG A 500 23.03 -21.29 4.56
CA ARG A 500 24.25 -20.47 4.43
C ARG A 500 24.52 -20.20 2.95
N ALA A 501 25.38 -19.23 2.66
CA ALA A 501 25.89 -19.01 1.31
C ALA A 501 26.44 -20.30 0.72
N GLN A 502 26.10 -20.61 -0.53
CA GLN A 502 26.61 -21.79 -1.22
C GLN A 502 27.86 -21.41 -2.02
N PRO A 503 28.90 -22.26 -2.07
CA PRO A 503 30.03 -22.06 -2.99
C PRO A 503 29.55 -22.04 -4.44
N ALA A 504 30.07 -21.15 -5.26
CA ALA A 504 29.71 -20.95 -6.68
C ALA A 504 29.76 -22.24 -7.56
N ALA A 505 30.41 -23.32 -7.10
CA ALA A 505 30.50 -24.60 -7.82
C ALA A 505 29.32 -25.53 -7.70
N GLN A 506 28.28 -25.19 -6.92
CA GLN A 506 27.10 -26.06 -6.70
C GLN A 506 25.76 -25.48 -7.23
N ALA A 507 25.81 -24.39 -7.98
CA ALA A 507 24.65 -23.95 -8.75
C ALA A 507 24.44 -24.94 -9.92
N GLN A 508 23.65 -25.99 -9.72
CA GLN A 508 23.22 -26.85 -10.81
C GLN A 508 22.39 -26.03 -11.79
N PRO A 509 22.62 -26.15 -13.12
CA PRO A 509 21.72 -25.59 -14.10
C PRO A 509 20.39 -26.31 -13.97
N GLN A 510 19.35 -25.60 -13.51
CA GLN A 510 18.00 -26.13 -13.57
C GLN A 510 17.47 -26.02 -15.00
N LEU A 511 17.24 -27.21 -15.58
CA LEU A 511 16.32 -27.52 -16.67
C LEU A 511 16.64 -26.94 -18.05
N GLU A 512 17.42 -27.67 -18.80
CA GLU A 512 17.11 -27.81 -20.23
C GLU A 512 15.69 -28.42 -20.37
N ALA A 513 14.81 -27.68 -21.00
CA ALA A 513 13.54 -28.19 -21.46
C ALA A 513 13.86 -29.25 -22.53
N ALA A 514 13.52 -30.48 -22.26
CA ALA A 514 13.43 -31.50 -23.30
C ALA A 514 12.21 -31.23 -24.17
N GLU A 515 12.41 -31.33 -25.45
CA GLU A 515 11.50 -31.23 -26.59
C GLU A 515 10.13 -31.93 -26.42
#